data_cfa3466fec5f05e758c3f1390ac4a0a3
#
_entry.id   cfa3466fec5f05e758c3f1390ac4a0a3
#
_cell.length_a   1.000
_cell.length_b   1.000
_cell.length_c   1.000
_cell.angle_alpha   90.00
_cell.angle_beta   90.00
_cell.angle_gamma   90.00
#
_symmetry.space_group_name_H-M   'P 1'
#
loop_
_entity.id
_entity.type
_entity.pdbx_description
1 polymer ?
#
loop_
_entity_poly.entity_id
_entity_poly.type
_entity_poly.pdbx_seq_one_letter_code
_entity_poly.pdbx_strand_id
1 'polypeptide(L)'
;MKQGNHEKHGNHGKASANGGHDGAGIDRKLHNPIDDRLTPLEPLDLNKIKTIDDMLRAMAKTAFTGRQLGEAADVLEAMARDEECFVVMTLAGAMTVAKQGLIIAELIDRGIVNALVSTGALMAHGLVEATGRAHFRVNPEVSDEELYEQGYNRVYDTLEPEENLDHVETVMSEVLEGWDPNEVLCSYKLNHTIGAHLAQTAEDQRGILKSAYEQGVPVFIPAFTDSEMGLDVALNNRLRESTGRHKIRFDPFLDLEHFAATLLRQKRIGILTIGGGVPRNWSQQFGPFLELRHRRLGENIQLKRYHYGVRICPEPVYWGGLSGSPYSEAISWGKFVPPAEGGRFGEVFVDATIGLPLITAAVLERIEKDKGLKGKAKKKMAAK
;
A
#
# COMPACT_ATOMS: atom_id res chain seq x y z
N MET A 1 -20.61 67.49 38.70
CA MET A 1 -20.38 68.88 38.22
C MET A 1 -19.88 68.80 36.80
N LYS A 2 -20.73 69.33 35.92
CA LYS A 2 -20.48 70.15 34.71
C LYS A 2 -19.45 69.60 33.74
N GLN A 3 -19.93 69.04 32.57
CA GLN A 3 -20.26 69.76 31.31
C GLN A 3 -19.02 70.30 30.59
N GLY A 4 -18.84 69.91 29.36
CA GLY A 4 -18.83 70.78 28.23
C GLY A 4 -18.39 70.11 26.92
N ASN A 5 -19.32 70.15 25.98
CA ASN A 5 -19.20 69.98 24.55
C ASN A 5 -18.16 70.86 23.85
N HIS A 6 -17.69 70.46 22.67
CA HIS A 6 -17.81 71.12 21.34
C HIS A 6 -16.79 70.48 20.38
N GLU A 7 -17.25 69.82 19.36
CA GLU A 7 -17.48 70.23 17.96
C GLU A 7 -16.36 70.96 17.22
N LYS A 8 -16.03 70.38 16.12
CA LYS A 8 -15.96 70.80 14.69
C LYS A 8 -14.59 71.02 14.02
N HIS A 9 -14.54 70.34 12.90
CA HIS A 9 -13.98 70.75 11.60
C HIS A 9 -12.49 71.12 11.45
N GLY A 10 -11.86 70.40 10.53
CA GLY A 10 -10.63 70.83 9.88
C GLY A 10 -10.26 69.94 8.69
N ASN A 11 -10.87 70.26 7.56
CA ASN A 11 -10.51 69.77 6.22
C ASN A 11 -9.26 70.54 5.74
N HIS A 12 -8.15 69.82 5.44
CA HIS A 12 -7.02 70.30 4.64
C HIS A 12 -6.12 69.08 4.41
N GLY A 13 -5.65 68.70 3.27
CA GLY A 13 -5.41 69.40 2.07
C GLY A 13 -4.59 68.39 1.24
N LYS A 14 -4.93 68.25 -0.02
CA LYS A 14 -4.16 67.51 -1.00
C LYS A 14 -2.73 67.97 -1.05
N ALA A 15 -1.78 67.06 -0.84
CA ALA A 15 -0.42 67.25 -1.29
C ALA A 15 -0.14 66.17 -2.35
N SER A 16 -0.20 66.61 -3.61
CA SER A 16 0.35 65.86 -4.74
C SER A 16 1.86 65.85 -4.63
N ALA A 17 2.44 64.67 -4.47
CA ALA A 17 3.86 64.48 -4.78
C ALA A 17 3.92 63.61 -6.02
N ASN A 18 4.08 64.30 -7.18
CA ASN A 18 4.56 63.69 -8.40
C ASN A 18 6.00 63.22 -8.17
N GLY A 19 6.18 61.91 -8.16
CA GLY A 19 7.45 61.24 -8.32
C GLY A 19 7.24 60.17 -9.42
N GLY A 20 7.55 60.55 -10.67
CA GLY A 20 7.46 59.62 -11.80
C GLY A 20 8.39 58.43 -11.59
N HIS A 21 7.85 57.28 -11.54
CA HIS A 21 8.46 56.05 -11.96
C HIS A 21 7.61 55.52 -13.13
N ASP A 22 8.11 55.76 -14.34
CA ASP A 22 7.64 55.08 -15.57
C ASP A 22 7.97 53.56 -15.46
N GLY A 23 7.29 52.86 -14.59
CA GLY A 23 7.19 51.42 -14.61
C GLY A 23 5.86 51.08 -15.31
N ALA A 24 5.90 50.50 -16.45
CA ALA A 24 4.73 49.90 -17.10
C ALA A 24 4.07 48.95 -16.04
N GLY A 25 3.12 49.50 -15.30
CA GLY A 25 2.32 48.71 -14.34
C GLY A 25 1.57 47.65 -15.13
N ILE A 26 1.88 46.40 -14.87
CA ILE A 26 1.08 45.29 -15.40
C ILE A 26 -0.30 45.49 -14.83
N ASP A 27 -1.27 45.91 -15.64
CA ASP A 27 -2.67 46.06 -15.30
C ASP A 27 -3.27 44.66 -15.12
N ARG A 28 -3.13 44.07 -13.89
CA ARG A 28 -3.67 42.77 -13.54
C ARG A 28 -5.07 42.93 -12.99
N LYS A 29 -6.03 42.27 -13.63
CA LYS A 29 -7.36 42.09 -13.06
C LYS A 29 -7.25 41.14 -11.86
N LEU A 30 -7.34 41.68 -10.65
CA LEU A 30 -7.35 40.90 -9.43
C LEU A 30 -8.70 40.23 -9.27
N HIS A 31 -8.66 38.89 -9.01
CA HIS A 31 -9.83 38.09 -8.78
C HIS A 31 -10.14 37.99 -7.27
N ASN A 32 -11.41 37.79 -6.95
CA ASN A 32 -11.87 37.52 -5.60
C ASN A 32 -11.95 36.00 -5.42
N PRO A 33 -11.30 35.41 -4.40
CA PRO A 33 -11.35 33.98 -4.16
C PRO A 33 -12.76 33.39 -3.98
N ILE A 34 -13.70 34.19 -3.45
CA ILE A 34 -15.11 33.77 -3.26
C ILE A 34 -15.81 33.67 -4.61
N ASP A 35 -15.62 34.65 -5.49
CA ASP A 35 -16.20 34.67 -6.83
C ASP A 35 -15.64 33.53 -7.68
N ASP A 36 -14.37 33.20 -7.50
CA ASP A 36 -13.70 32.08 -8.16
C ASP A 36 -14.02 30.72 -7.52
N ARG A 37 -14.82 30.67 -6.46
CA ARG A 37 -15.24 29.48 -5.72
C ARG A 37 -14.05 28.65 -5.19
N LEU A 38 -12.98 29.31 -4.78
CA LEU A 38 -11.84 28.63 -4.17
C LEU A 38 -12.21 28.11 -2.78
N THR A 39 -11.70 26.91 -2.44
CA THR A 39 -11.89 26.32 -1.11
C THR A 39 -10.85 26.88 -0.14
N PRO A 40 -11.23 27.57 0.92
CA PRO A 40 -10.30 28.08 1.92
C PRO A 40 -9.63 26.92 2.68
N LEU A 41 -8.37 27.13 3.06
CA LEU A 41 -7.67 26.24 3.97
C LEU A 41 -8.11 26.50 5.41
N GLU A 42 -8.17 25.42 6.20
CA GLU A 42 -8.52 25.52 7.62
C GLU A 42 -7.25 25.31 8.50
N PRO A 43 -7.04 26.13 9.55
CA PRO A 43 -5.96 25.89 10.50
C PRO A 43 -6.24 24.63 11.32
N LEU A 44 -5.16 23.85 11.59
CA LEU A 44 -5.22 22.67 12.43
C LEU A 44 -5.37 23.07 13.91
N ASP A 45 -6.54 22.81 14.49
CA ASP A 45 -6.84 23.11 15.91
C ASP A 45 -6.79 21.81 16.73
N LEU A 46 -5.70 21.63 17.49
CA LEU A 46 -5.47 20.43 18.30
C LEU A 46 -6.52 20.24 19.40
N ASN A 47 -7.19 21.30 19.85
CA ASN A 47 -8.24 21.19 20.87
C ASN A 47 -9.49 20.44 20.38
N LYS A 48 -9.66 20.32 19.06
CA LYS A 48 -10.75 19.60 18.42
C LYS A 48 -10.42 18.16 18.07
N ILE A 49 -9.16 17.74 18.23
CA ILE A 49 -8.67 16.41 17.86
C ILE A 49 -8.80 15.47 19.07
N LYS A 50 -9.53 14.37 18.90
CA LYS A 50 -9.70 13.32 19.92
C LYS A 50 -9.30 11.93 19.42
N THR A 51 -9.32 11.72 18.11
CA THR A 51 -9.04 10.43 17.47
C THR A 51 -8.06 10.64 16.31
N ILE A 52 -7.51 9.56 15.78
CA ILE A 52 -6.66 9.60 14.58
C ILE A 52 -7.49 10.04 13.38
N ASP A 53 -8.75 9.60 13.29
CA ASP A 53 -9.67 10.07 12.26
C ASP A 53 -9.90 11.59 12.31
N ASP A 54 -10.13 12.15 13.50
CA ASP A 54 -10.27 13.60 13.64
C ASP A 54 -9.01 14.34 13.13
N MET A 55 -7.82 13.80 13.46
CA MET A 55 -6.54 14.35 13.00
C MET A 55 -6.44 14.36 11.47
N LEU A 56 -6.69 13.22 10.83
CA LEU A 56 -6.54 13.10 9.38
C LEU A 56 -7.60 13.91 8.62
N ARG A 57 -8.83 13.99 9.12
CA ARG A 57 -9.87 14.89 8.57
C ARG A 57 -9.50 16.35 8.67
N ALA A 58 -8.89 16.76 9.78
CA ALA A 58 -8.40 18.13 9.93
C ALA A 58 -7.20 18.39 9.01
N MET A 59 -6.25 17.45 8.91
CA MET A 59 -5.10 17.53 8.01
C MET A 59 -5.52 17.63 6.54
N ALA A 60 -6.56 16.94 6.11
CA ALA A 60 -7.09 17.00 4.73
C ALA A 60 -7.50 18.44 4.31
N LYS A 61 -7.80 19.32 5.27
CA LYS A 61 -8.19 20.71 5.03
C LYS A 61 -7.02 21.68 5.06
N THR A 62 -5.82 21.22 5.34
CA THR A 62 -4.57 22.01 5.40
C THR A 62 -3.85 22.03 4.05
N ALA A 63 -2.52 22.00 4.05
CA ALA A 63 -1.68 22.05 2.86
C ALA A 63 -0.59 20.96 2.86
N PHE A 64 0.07 20.79 1.72
CA PHE A 64 1.25 19.93 1.51
C PHE A 64 0.98 18.44 1.84
N THR A 65 2.00 17.73 2.30
CA THR A 65 1.93 16.29 2.60
C THR A 65 0.90 15.98 3.70
N GLY A 66 0.67 16.89 4.65
CA GLY A 66 -0.38 16.74 5.66
C GLY A 66 -1.76 16.60 5.03
N ARG A 67 -2.10 17.43 4.04
CA ARG A 67 -3.35 17.31 3.28
C ARG A 67 -3.41 15.96 2.55
N GLN A 68 -2.34 15.60 1.85
CA GLN A 68 -2.27 14.33 1.11
C GLN A 68 -2.55 13.12 2.00
N LEU A 69 -2.06 13.11 3.25
CA LEU A 69 -2.29 12.03 4.19
C LEU A 69 -3.79 11.88 4.51
N GLY A 70 -4.48 12.99 4.76
CA GLY A 70 -5.93 12.99 5.00
C GLY A 70 -6.74 12.58 3.76
N GLU A 71 -6.39 13.12 2.58
CA GLU A 71 -7.05 12.76 1.31
C GLU A 71 -6.85 11.28 0.95
N ALA A 72 -5.67 10.71 1.23
CA ALA A 72 -5.42 9.30 1.03
C ALA A 72 -6.30 8.41 1.93
N ALA A 73 -6.53 8.82 3.18
CA ALA A 73 -7.47 8.14 4.07
C ALA A 73 -8.91 8.20 3.53
N ASP A 74 -9.32 9.32 2.93
CA ASP A 74 -10.64 9.47 2.31
C ASP A 74 -10.81 8.55 1.08
N VAL A 75 -9.75 8.36 0.29
CA VAL A 75 -9.79 7.43 -0.86
C VAL A 75 -9.79 5.98 -0.38
N LEU A 76 -9.00 5.62 0.64
CA LEU A 76 -9.01 4.27 1.20
C LEU A 76 -10.36 3.93 1.85
N GLU A 77 -10.96 4.89 2.55
CA GLU A 77 -12.33 4.74 3.07
C GLU A 77 -13.32 4.48 1.94
N ALA A 78 -13.25 5.24 0.84
CA ALA A 78 -14.13 5.04 -0.31
C ALA A 78 -13.96 3.65 -0.93
N MET A 79 -12.70 3.15 -1.07
CA MET A 79 -12.45 1.78 -1.51
C MET A 79 -13.05 0.74 -0.57
N ALA A 80 -12.88 0.93 0.74
CA ALA A 80 -13.36 -0.02 1.74
C ALA A 80 -14.90 -0.06 1.83
N ARG A 81 -15.56 1.08 1.58
CA ARG A 81 -17.03 1.19 1.59
C ARG A 81 -17.69 0.74 0.29
N ASP A 82 -16.98 0.75 -0.80
CA ASP A 82 -17.51 0.31 -2.09
C ASP A 82 -17.63 -1.22 -2.12
N GLU A 83 -18.88 -1.71 -2.01
CA GLU A 83 -19.18 -3.14 -1.99
C GLU A 83 -18.80 -3.88 -3.27
N GLU A 84 -18.65 -3.16 -4.38
CA GLU A 84 -18.28 -3.72 -5.68
C GLU A 84 -16.79 -3.58 -5.99
N CYS A 85 -16.01 -2.96 -5.08
CA CYS A 85 -14.58 -2.75 -5.24
C CYS A 85 -13.78 -3.94 -4.69
N PHE A 86 -12.93 -4.50 -5.54
CA PHE A 86 -11.90 -5.47 -5.18
C PHE A 86 -10.57 -4.75 -4.99
N VAL A 87 -10.03 -4.78 -3.79
CA VAL A 87 -8.81 -4.04 -3.44
C VAL A 87 -7.59 -4.94 -3.50
N VAL A 88 -6.66 -4.57 -4.37
CA VAL A 88 -5.31 -5.16 -4.43
C VAL A 88 -4.38 -4.32 -3.56
N MET A 89 -3.72 -4.93 -2.57
CA MET A 89 -2.65 -4.28 -1.83
C MET A 89 -1.31 -4.68 -2.42
N THR A 90 -0.42 -3.72 -2.64
CA THR A 90 0.94 -3.97 -3.12
C THR A 90 1.94 -3.51 -2.08
N LEU A 91 2.89 -4.39 -1.73
CA LEU A 91 3.86 -4.18 -0.66
C LEU A 91 5.29 -4.29 -1.19
N ALA A 92 6.07 -3.26 -0.97
CA ALA A 92 7.53 -3.24 -1.18
C ALA A 92 8.22 -2.64 0.05
N GLY A 93 9.52 -2.91 0.18
CA GLY A 93 10.27 -2.55 1.37
C GLY A 93 10.10 -3.56 2.52
N ALA A 94 10.76 -3.31 3.64
CA ALA A 94 10.86 -4.24 4.75
C ALA A 94 9.74 -4.05 5.80
N MET A 95 8.47 -4.02 5.37
CA MET A 95 7.34 -3.68 6.27
C MET A 95 7.14 -4.68 7.40
N THR A 96 7.45 -5.96 7.23
CA THR A 96 7.37 -6.96 8.29
C THR A 96 8.52 -6.81 9.30
N VAL A 97 9.74 -6.53 8.84
CA VAL A 97 10.87 -6.14 9.72
C VAL A 97 10.53 -4.86 10.50
N ALA A 98 9.87 -3.90 9.86
CA ALA A 98 9.37 -2.67 10.49
C ALA A 98 8.12 -2.89 11.37
N LYS A 99 7.74 -4.14 11.67
CA LYS A 99 6.63 -4.52 12.55
C LYS A 99 5.24 -4.04 12.08
N GLN A 100 5.04 -3.87 10.77
CA GLN A 100 3.76 -3.50 10.18
C GLN A 100 2.90 -4.71 9.77
N GLY A 101 3.39 -5.94 10.00
CA GLY A 101 2.72 -7.18 9.58
C GLY A 101 1.29 -7.32 10.10
N LEU A 102 1.05 -6.98 11.37
CA LEU A 102 -0.29 -7.05 11.98
C LEU A 102 -1.27 -6.02 11.41
N ILE A 103 -0.80 -4.86 10.93
CA ILE A 103 -1.65 -3.88 10.25
C ILE A 103 -2.14 -4.46 8.92
N ILE A 104 -1.24 -5.13 8.19
CA ILE A 104 -1.58 -5.78 6.91
C ILE A 104 -2.58 -6.93 7.14
N ALA A 105 -2.32 -7.77 8.15
CA ALA A 105 -3.24 -8.84 8.56
C ALA A 105 -4.62 -8.27 8.94
N GLU A 106 -4.69 -7.16 9.69
CA GLU A 106 -5.94 -6.50 10.06
C GLU A 106 -6.75 -6.05 8.83
N LEU A 107 -6.10 -5.46 7.82
CA LEU A 107 -6.76 -5.06 6.58
C LEU A 107 -7.32 -6.27 5.80
N ILE A 108 -6.64 -7.41 5.85
CA ILE A 108 -7.10 -8.69 5.27
C ILE A 108 -8.30 -9.21 6.07
N ASP A 109 -8.18 -9.35 7.38
CA ASP A 109 -9.21 -9.90 8.27
C ASP A 109 -10.51 -9.09 8.24
N ARG A 110 -10.40 -7.75 8.06
CA ARG A 110 -11.54 -6.85 7.88
C ARG A 110 -12.15 -6.90 6.46
N GLY A 111 -11.55 -7.66 5.53
CA GLY A 111 -12.01 -7.76 4.15
C GLY A 111 -11.82 -6.48 3.34
N ILE A 112 -10.96 -5.56 3.80
CA ILE A 112 -10.59 -4.34 3.08
C ILE A 112 -9.66 -4.69 1.93
N VAL A 113 -8.69 -5.59 2.16
CA VAL A 113 -7.76 -6.11 1.14
C VAL A 113 -8.27 -7.46 0.65
N ASN A 114 -8.28 -7.66 -0.67
CA ASN A 114 -8.84 -8.87 -1.33
C ASN A 114 -7.80 -9.63 -2.15
N ALA A 115 -6.66 -9.04 -2.45
CA ALA A 115 -5.47 -9.70 -3.00
C ALA A 115 -4.23 -8.95 -2.51
N LEU A 116 -3.12 -9.66 -2.35
CA LEU A 116 -1.83 -9.11 -1.95
C LEU A 116 -0.79 -9.41 -3.03
N VAL A 117 0.00 -8.41 -3.40
CA VAL A 117 1.18 -8.57 -4.25
C VAL A 117 2.38 -8.03 -3.50
N SER A 118 3.40 -8.84 -3.29
CA SER A 118 4.51 -8.52 -2.40
C SER A 118 5.87 -8.92 -2.97
N THR A 119 6.93 -8.58 -2.25
CA THR A 119 8.24 -9.20 -2.39
C THR A 119 8.29 -10.49 -1.57
N GLY A 120 9.15 -11.43 -1.97
CA GLY A 120 9.32 -12.66 -1.21
C GLY A 120 10.00 -12.44 0.12
N ALA A 121 11.00 -11.56 0.19
CA ALA A 121 11.66 -11.19 1.43
C ALA A 121 10.67 -10.67 2.49
N LEU A 122 9.69 -9.84 2.09
CA LEU A 122 8.66 -9.34 3.01
C LEU A 122 7.82 -10.49 3.60
N MET A 123 7.54 -11.51 2.79
CA MET A 123 6.81 -12.70 3.26
C MET A 123 7.68 -13.60 4.13
N ALA A 124 8.95 -13.82 3.79
CA ALA A 124 9.90 -14.60 4.59
C ALA A 124 10.08 -14.00 5.99
N HIS A 125 10.40 -12.70 6.08
CA HIS A 125 10.48 -12.00 7.37
C HIS A 125 9.13 -11.96 8.12
N GLY A 126 8.01 -11.99 7.40
CA GLY A 126 6.69 -12.12 7.99
C GLY A 126 6.43 -13.48 8.62
N LEU A 127 7.02 -14.55 8.09
CA LEU A 127 6.97 -15.90 8.67
C LEU A 127 7.69 -15.98 10.02
N VAL A 128 8.78 -15.24 10.21
CA VAL A 128 9.50 -15.15 11.48
C VAL A 128 8.53 -14.78 12.61
N GLU A 129 7.71 -13.74 12.43
CA GLU A 129 6.75 -13.31 13.43
C GLU A 129 5.55 -14.26 13.53
N ALA A 130 5.06 -14.75 12.40
CA ALA A 130 3.92 -15.67 12.34
C ALA A 130 4.22 -17.03 13.01
N THR A 131 5.48 -17.34 13.28
CA THR A 131 5.94 -18.54 14.00
C THR A 131 6.44 -18.25 15.41
N GLY A 132 6.19 -17.03 15.94
CA GLY A 132 6.54 -16.64 17.30
C GLY A 132 8.00 -16.25 17.53
N ARG A 133 8.78 -16.07 16.47
CA ARG A 133 10.15 -15.57 16.52
C ARG A 133 10.22 -14.05 16.44
N ALA A 134 11.37 -13.45 16.69
CA ALA A 134 11.51 -12.00 16.82
C ALA A 134 12.69 -11.43 16.04
N HIS A 135 12.53 -10.18 15.57
CA HIS A 135 13.63 -9.30 15.17
C HIS A 135 14.08 -8.48 16.38
N PHE A 136 15.32 -8.02 16.36
CA PHE A 136 15.92 -7.31 17.48
C PHE A 136 16.43 -5.93 17.04
N ARG A 137 16.60 -5.04 18.00
CA ARG A 137 17.19 -3.73 17.77
C ARG A 137 18.72 -3.88 17.68
N VAL A 138 19.36 -3.23 16.70
CA VAL A 138 20.80 -3.21 16.56
C VAL A 138 21.46 -2.48 17.73
N ASN A 139 22.62 -3.00 18.20
CA ASN A 139 23.53 -2.24 19.03
C ASN A 139 24.49 -1.47 18.10
N PRO A 140 24.47 -0.12 18.08
CA PRO A 140 25.30 0.66 17.15
C PRO A 140 26.82 0.59 17.43
N GLU A 141 27.23 0.00 18.54
CA GLU A 141 28.63 -0.19 18.90
C GLU A 141 29.24 -1.47 18.29
N VAL A 142 28.41 -2.37 17.75
CA VAL A 142 28.84 -3.62 17.11
C VAL A 142 29.02 -3.39 15.62
N SER A 143 30.16 -3.80 15.07
CA SER A 143 30.42 -3.66 13.63
C SER A 143 29.65 -4.68 12.80
N ASP A 144 29.49 -4.40 11.49
CA ASP A 144 28.80 -5.33 10.58
C ASP A 144 29.60 -6.64 10.40
N GLU A 145 30.94 -6.61 10.52
CA GLU A 145 31.82 -7.78 10.51
C GLU A 145 31.58 -8.67 11.72
N GLU A 146 31.47 -8.08 12.92
CA GLU A 146 31.14 -8.81 14.14
C GLU A 146 29.73 -9.39 14.11
N LEU A 147 28.74 -8.65 13.56
CA LEU A 147 27.38 -9.16 13.38
C LEU A 147 27.37 -10.38 12.45
N TYR A 148 28.13 -10.33 11.34
CA TYR A 148 28.24 -11.45 10.42
C TYR A 148 28.87 -12.70 11.11
N GLU A 149 29.96 -12.53 11.89
CA GLU A 149 30.56 -13.63 12.62
C GLU A 149 29.67 -14.24 13.71
N GLN A 150 28.74 -13.43 14.23
CA GLN A 150 27.75 -13.84 15.24
C GLN A 150 26.47 -14.41 14.65
N GLY A 151 26.29 -14.45 13.33
CA GLY A 151 25.07 -14.94 12.66
C GLY A 151 23.88 -13.98 12.77
N TYR A 152 24.14 -12.67 12.69
CA TYR A 152 23.10 -11.63 12.65
C TYR A 152 23.13 -10.87 11.33
N ASN A 153 21.98 -10.81 10.66
CA ASN A 153 21.79 -9.99 9.47
C ASN A 153 21.20 -8.64 9.87
N ARG A 154 21.82 -7.55 9.43
CA ARG A 154 21.37 -6.21 9.76
C ARG A 154 20.48 -5.62 8.64
N VAL A 155 19.28 -5.16 9.02
CA VAL A 155 18.41 -4.36 8.19
C VAL A 155 18.27 -2.98 8.83
N TYR A 156 19.15 -2.05 8.45
CA TYR A 156 19.27 -0.69 8.99
C TYR A 156 19.51 -0.68 10.52
N ASP A 157 18.47 -0.50 11.33
CA ASP A 157 18.50 -0.42 12.81
C ASP A 157 17.96 -1.70 13.49
N THR A 158 17.74 -2.74 12.71
CA THR A 158 17.13 -4.00 13.13
C THR A 158 18.03 -5.17 12.80
N LEU A 159 18.05 -6.18 13.66
CA LEU A 159 18.77 -7.45 13.47
C LEU A 159 17.78 -8.59 13.22
N GLU A 160 18.13 -9.42 12.24
CA GLU A 160 17.54 -10.71 11.94
C GLU A 160 18.56 -11.79 12.27
N PRO A 161 18.37 -12.62 13.30
CA PRO A 161 19.21 -13.80 13.52
C PRO A 161 19.11 -14.80 12.37
N GLU A 162 20.22 -15.37 11.92
CA GLU A 162 20.21 -16.42 10.89
C GLU A 162 19.35 -17.62 11.30
N GLU A 163 19.31 -17.96 12.58
CA GLU A 163 18.41 -19.00 13.12
C GLU A 163 16.94 -18.78 12.78
N ASN A 164 16.50 -17.53 12.60
CA ASN A 164 15.15 -17.25 12.16
C ASN A 164 14.91 -17.67 10.70
N LEU A 165 15.89 -17.46 9.84
CA LEU A 165 15.83 -17.87 8.43
C LEU A 165 15.93 -19.39 8.30
N ASP A 166 16.75 -20.05 9.09
CA ASP A 166 16.80 -21.53 9.20
C ASP A 166 15.44 -22.09 9.62
N HIS A 167 14.74 -21.39 10.50
CA HIS A 167 13.38 -21.79 10.88
C HIS A 167 12.36 -21.56 9.74
N VAL A 168 12.48 -20.48 8.97
CA VAL A 168 11.67 -20.27 7.77
C VAL A 168 11.93 -21.39 6.75
N GLU A 169 13.18 -21.80 6.56
CA GLU A 169 13.55 -22.95 5.72
C GLU A 169 12.86 -24.23 6.21
N THR A 170 12.83 -24.48 7.51
CA THR A 170 12.14 -25.65 8.08
C THR A 170 10.65 -25.65 7.70
N VAL A 171 9.94 -24.53 7.86
CA VAL A 171 8.53 -24.38 7.42
C VAL A 171 8.40 -24.63 5.91
N MET A 172 9.30 -24.07 5.11
CA MET A 172 9.32 -24.26 3.67
C MET A 172 9.54 -25.71 3.29
N SER A 173 10.48 -26.40 3.94
CA SER A 173 10.76 -27.81 3.69
C SER A 173 9.57 -28.71 4.05
N GLU A 174 8.87 -28.48 5.15
CA GLU A 174 7.67 -29.22 5.55
C GLU A 174 6.55 -29.06 4.50
N VAL A 175 6.32 -27.83 4.02
CA VAL A 175 5.33 -27.52 3.00
C VAL A 175 5.70 -28.18 1.65
N LEU A 176 6.97 -28.10 1.25
CA LEU A 176 7.44 -28.64 -0.03
C LEU A 176 7.54 -30.17 -0.04
N GLU A 177 7.74 -30.80 1.12
CA GLU A 177 7.74 -32.27 1.21
C GLU A 177 6.37 -32.85 0.87
N GLY A 178 5.29 -32.20 1.27
CA GLY A 178 3.91 -32.58 0.95
C GLY A 178 3.45 -32.20 -0.46
N TRP A 179 4.28 -31.51 -1.27
CA TRP A 179 3.89 -31.05 -2.59
C TRP A 179 3.83 -32.16 -3.62
N ASP A 180 2.71 -32.26 -4.37
CA ASP A 180 2.59 -33.21 -5.50
C ASP A 180 3.60 -32.83 -6.61
N PRO A 181 4.59 -33.67 -6.94
CA PRO A 181 5.58 -33.39 -7.97
C PRO A 181 5.00 -33.24 -9.38
N ASN A 182 3.76 -33.69 -9.62
CA ASN A 182 3.06 -33.48 -10.89
C ASN A 182 2.41 -32.10 -10.98
N GLU A 183 2.17 -31.44 -9.83
CA GLU A 183 1.62 -30.10 -9.81
C GLU A 183 2.71 -29.05 -10.01
N VAL A 184 2.41 -28.06 -10.87
CA VAL A 184 3.31 -26.91 -11.09
C VAL A 184 3.11 -25.90 -9.99
N LEU A 185 4.19 -25.57 -9.30
CA LEU A 185 4.23 -24.55 -8.24
C LEU A 185 4.19 -23.16 -8.86
N CYS A 186 3.57 -22.23 -8.15
CA CYS A 186 3.66 -20.79 -8.36
C CYS A 186 3.48 -20.08 -7.02
N SER A 187 3.75 -18.77 -6.96
CA SER A 187 3.86 -18.12 -5.68
C SER A 187 2.54 -18.09 -4.90
N TYR A 188 1.39 -17.88 -5.57
CA TYR A 188 0.11 -17.84 -4.86
C TYR A 188 -0.29 -19.19 -4.26
N LYS A 189 0.04 -20.29 -4.94
CA LYS A 189 -0.21 -21.65 -4.42
C LYS A 189 0.67 -21.94 -3.21
N LEU A 190 1.96 -21.61 -3.30
CA LEU A 190 2.89 -21.79 -2.20
C LEU A 190 2.45 -20.99 -0.97
N ASN A 191 2.17 -19.71 -1.14
CA ASN A 191 1.72 -18.84 -0.05
C ASN A 191 0.40 -19.33 0.58
N HIS A 192 -0.52 -19.84 -0.22
CA HIS A 192 -1.75 -20.46 0.26
C HIS A 192 -1.46 -21.70 1.12
N THR A 193 -0.55 -22.59 0.66
CA THR A 193 -0.17 -23.79 1.41
C THR A 193 0.57 -23.47 2.71
N ILE A 194 1.47 -22.46 2.68
CA ILE A 194 2.12 -21.96 3.90
C ILE A 194 1.06 -21.40 4.88
N GLY A 195 0.11 -20.61 4.39
CA GLY A 195 -0.98 -20.10 5.22
C GLY A 195 -1.83 -21.21 5.85
N ALA A 196 -2.12 -22.28 5.11
CA ALA A 196 -2.81 -23.47 5.61
C ALA A 196 -1.99 -24.21 6.69
N HIS A 197 -0.68 -24.35 6.46
CA HIS A 197 0.24 -24.93 7.44
C HIS A 197 0.28 -24.12 8.75
N LEU A 198 0.41 -22.78 8.66
CA LEU A 198 0.38 -21.90 9.82
C LEU A 198 -0.96 -21.94 10.58
N ALA A 199 -2.07 -22.12 9.90
CA ALA A 199 -3.36 -22.26 10.54
C ALA A 199 -3.47 -23.53 11.42
N GLN A 200 -2.66 -24.55 11.14
CA GLN A 200 -2.60 -25.82 11.88
C GLN A 200 -1.51 -25.84 12.96
N THR A 201 -0.36 -25.18 12.71
CA THR A 201 0.86 -25.31 13.54
C THR A 201 1.09 -24.11 14.46
N ALA A 202 0.49 -22.95 14.12
CA ALA A 202 0.67 -21.69 14.83
C ALA A 202 -0.69 -21.04 15.15
N GLU A 203 -1.59 -21.78 15.83
CA GLU A 203 -2.97 -21.36 16.11
C GLU A 203 -3.06 -20.01 16.83
N ASP A 204 -2.21 -19.81 17.85
CA ASP A 204 -2.19 -18.60 18.68
C ASP A 204 -1.45 -17.42 18.04
N GLN A 205 -0.77 -17.64 16.91
CA GLN A 205 -0.02 -16.60 16.22
C GLN A 205 -0.85 -15.99 15.10
N ARG A 206 -0.66 -14.68 14.87
CA ARG A 206 -1.29 -13.93 13.79
C ARG A 206 -0.23 -13.49 12.78
N GLY A 207 -0.51 -13.64 11.50
CA GLY A 207 0.42 -13.26 10.45
C GLY A 207 -0.25 -13.10 9.10
N ILE A 208 0.46 -12.47 8.16
CA ILE A 208 -0.08 -12.12 6.84
C ILE A 208 -0.59 -13.35 6.09
N LEU A 209 0.25 -14.39 5.95
CA LEU A 209 -0.11 -15.58 5.16
C LEU A 209 -1.21 -16.41 5.80
N LYS A 210 -1.25 -16.49 7.14
CA LYS A 210 -2.34 -17.15 7.86
C LYS A 210 -3.66 -16.41 7.66
N SER A 211 -3.71 -15.09 7.90
CA SER A 211 -4.89 -14.27 7.65
C SER A 211 -5.33 -14.35 6.17
N ALA A 212 -4.38 -14.34 5.24
CA ALA A 212 -4.67 -14.48 3.81
C ALA A 212 -5.34 -15.83 3.49
N TYR A 213 -4.84 -16.93 4.06
CA TYR A 213 -5.44 -18.25 3.91
C TYR A 213 -6.86 -18.29 4.48
N GLU A 214 -7.04 -17.88 5.74
CA GLU A 214 -8.33 -17.90 6.45
C GLU A 214 -9.40 -17.04 5.74
N GLN A 215 -9.00 -15.92 5.12
CA GLN A 215 -9.89 -15.04 4.38
C GLN A 215 -9.99 -15.37 2.87
N GLY A 216 -9.22 -16.34 2.39
CA GLY A 216 -9.16 -16.72 0.97
C GLY A 216 -8.61 -15.60 0.08
N VAL A 217 -7.66 -14.82 0.58
CA VAL A 217 -6.96 -13.73 -0.12
C VAL A 217 -5.72 -14.29 -0.80
N PRO A 218 -5.60 -14.27 -2.14
CA PRO A 218 -4.40 -14.73 -2.82
C PRO A 218 -3.22 -13.78 -2.59
N VAL A 219 -2.02 -14.36 -2.38
CA VAL A 219 -0.76 -13.62 -2.20
C VAL A 219 0.20 -13.98 -3.31
N PHE A 220 0.62 -12.98 -4.10
CA PHE A 220 1.49 -13.12 -5.26
C PHE A 220 2.87 -12.53 -4.99
N ILE A 221 3.92 -13.20 -5.48
CA ILE A 221 5.32 -12.74 -5.41
C ILE A 221 5.92 -12.77 -6.83
N PRO A 222 5.81 -11.66 -7.59
CA PRO A 222 6.25 -11.65 -9.00
C PRO A 222 7.75 -11.90 -9.22
N ALA A 223 8.60 -11.40 -8.31
CA ALA A 223 10.05 -11.61 -8.33
C ALA A 223 10.43 -12.68 -7.30
N PHE A 224 9.88 -13.88 -7.43
CA PHE A 224 9.96 -14.94 -6.42
C PHE A 224 11.39 -15.35 -6.07
N THR A 225 12.29 -15.40 -7.04
CA THR A 225 13.69 -15.81 -6.85
C THR A 225 14.55 -14.76 -6.13
N ASP A 226 14.04 -13.54 -5.95
CA ASP A 226 14.68 -12.47 -5.18
C ASP A 226 14.19 -12.52 -3.71
N SER A 227 14.38 -13.67 -3.06
CA SER A 227 14.00 -13.89 -1.66
C SER A 227 14.51 -15.23 -1.11
N GLU A 228 14.58 -15.33 0.20
CA GLU A 228 14.86 -16.55 0.96
C GLU A 228 13.94 -17.70 0.54
N MET A 229 12.64 -17.46 0.42
CA MET A 229 11.68 -18.47 -0.05
C MET A 229 12.02 -19.01 -1.44
N GLY A 230 12.54 -18.17 -2.33
CA GLY A 230 13.01 -18.57 -3.65
C GLY A 230 14.27 -19.41 -3.59
N LEU A 231 15.22 -19.05 -2.70
CA LEU A 231 16.44 -19.83 -2.44
C LEU A 231 16.09 -21.19 -1.83
N ASP A 232 15.14 -21.28 -0.89
CA ASP A 232 14.71 -22.51 -0.27
C ASP A 232 14.10 -23.49 -1.29
N VAL A 233 13.26 -23.01 -2.21
CA VAL A 233 12.75 -23.86 -3.32
C VAL A 233 13.89 -24.35 -4.19
N ALA A 234 14.89 -23.51 -4.48
CA ALA A 234 16.05 -23.89 -5.28
C ALA A 234 16.91 -24.94 -4.57
N LEU A 235 17.17 -24.78 -3.27
CA LEU A 235 17.92 -25.73 -2.45
C LEU A 235 17.17 -27.06 -2.28
N ASN A 236 15.86 -27.01 -2.01
CA ASN A 236 15.01 -28.19 -1.95
C ASN A 236 15.05 -28.98 -3.26
N ASN A 237 15.04 -28.32 -4.42
CA ASN A 237 15.17 -28.96 -5.71
C ASN A 237 16.54 -29.61 -5.92
N ARG A 238 17.64 -29.04 -5.40
CA ARG A 238 18.96 -29.68 -5.42
C ARG A 238 19.00 -30.94 -4.55
N LEU A 239 18.39 -30.86 -3.35
CA LEU A 239 18.25 -32.02 -2.46
C LEU A 239 17.42 -33.13 -3.09
N ARG A 240 16.28 -32.81 -3.71
CA ARG A 240 15.45 -33.77 -4.44
C ARG A 240 16.24 -34.47 -5.53
N GLU A 241 16.98 -33.73 -6.35
CA GLU A 241 17.82 -34.27 -7.42
C GLU A 241 18.89 -35.22 -6.89
N SER A 242 19.60 -34.84 -5.81
CA SER A 242 20.64 -35.67 -5.20
C SER A 242 20.12 -36.97 -4.57
N THR A 243 18.82 -36.99 -4.21
CA THR A 243 18.14 -38.16 -3.66
C THR A 243 17.30 -38.92 -4.69
N GLY A 244 17.42 -38.59 -5.99
CA GLY A 244 16.71 -39.25 -7.08
C GLY A 244 15.20 -38.91 -7.17
N ARG A 245 14.76 -37.87 -6.47
CA ARG A 245 13.37 -37.38 -6.52
C ARG A 245 13.18 -36.35 -7.62
N HIS A 246 11.96 -36.24 -8.13
CA HIS A 246 11.62 -35.21 -9.11
C HIS A 246 11.67 -33.81 -8.54
N LYS A 247 12.23 -32.89 -9.31
CA LYS A 247 12.19 -31.46 -8.99
C LYS A 247 10.76 -30.93 -9.03
N ILE A 248 10.47 -30.00 -8.15
CA ILE A 248 9.25 -29.19 -8.20
C ILE A 248 9.41 -28.16 -9.33
N ARG A 249 8.50 -28.17 -10.28
CA ARG A 249 8.46 -27.21 -11.38
C ARG A 249 7.80 -25.93 -10.90
N PHE A 250 8.41 -24.78 -11.17
CA PHE A 250 7.87 -23.46 -10.83
C PHE A 250 7.56 -22.69 -12.12
N ASP A 251 6.35 -22.12 -12.21
CA ASP A 251 5.92 -21.28 -13.32
C ASP A 251 5.28 -19.97 -12.82
N PRO A 252 5.99 -18.83 -12.93
CA PRO A 252 5.46 -17.53 -12.49
C PRO A 252 4.32 -17.02 -13.39
N PHE A 253 4.13 -17.56 -14.60
CA PHE A 253 3.02 -17.16 -15.46
C PHE A 253 1.67 -17.63 -14.93
N LEU A 254 1.63 -18.70 -14.13
CA LEU A 254 0.40 -19.10 -13.45
C LEU A 254 -0.10 -18.04 -12.46
N ASP A 255 0.81 -17.30 -11.82
CA ASP A 255 0.44 -16.15 -10.99
C ASP A 255 -0.24 -15.06 -11.82
N LEU A 256 0.34 -14.71 -12.98
CA LEU A 256 -0.20 -13.68 -13.87
C LEU A 256 -1.60 -14.05 -14.39
N GLU A 257 -1.77 -15.29 -14.84
CA GLU A 257 -3.06 -15.79 -15.35
C GLU A 257 -4.11 -15.83 -14.24
N HIS A 258 -3.78 -16.32 -13.05
CA HIS A 258 -4.70 -16.34 -11.92
C HIS A 258 -5.10 -14.93 -11.47
N PHE A 259 -4.13 -14.01 -11.38
CA PHE A 259 -4.36 -12.60 -11.04
C PHE A 259 -5.29 -11.94 -12.08
N ALA A 260 -4.99 -12.11 -13.37
CA ALA A 260 -5.79 -11.56 -14.45
C ALA A 260 -7.22 -12.11 -14.45
N ALA A 261 -7.38 -13.43 -14.30
CA ALA A 261 -8.69 -14.07 -14.22
C ALA A 261 -9.50 -13.59 -13.00
N THR A 262 -8.82 -13.33 -11.87
CA THR A 262 -9.46 -12.82 -10.66
C THR A 262 -9.97 -11.39 -10.86
N LEU A 263 -9.15 -10.50 -11.43
CA LEU A 263 -9.53 -9.10 -11.63
C LEU A 263 -10.57 -8.92 -12.73
N LEU A 264 -10.54 -9.73 -13.78
CA LEU A 264 -11.55 -9.68 -14.85
C LEU A 264 -12.98 -9.89 -14.36
N ARG A 265 -13.18 -10.66 -13.30
CA ARG A 265 -14.49 -10.91 -12.69
C ARG A 265 -15.01 -9.74 -11.85
N GLN A 266 -14.16 -8.76 -11.53
CA GLN A 266 -14.54 -7.68 -10.62
C GLN A 266 -15.24 -6.54 -11.36
N LYS A 267 -16.17 -5.86 -10.71
CA LYS A 267 -16.85 -4.68 -11.25
C LYS A 267 -15.97 -3.44 -11.18
N ARG A 268 -15.41 -3.17 -10.01
CA ARG A 268 -14.42 -2.11 -9.77
C ARG A 268 -13.18 -2.67 -9.10
N ILE A 269 -12.05 -2.05 -9.35
CA ILE A 269 -10.75 -2.46 -8.81
C ILE A 269 -10.10 -1.24 -8.17
N GLY A 270 -9.61 -1.42 -6.94
CA GLY A 270 -8.80 -0.45 -6.23
C GLY A 270 -7.40 -0.99 -5.97
N ILE A 271 -6.43 -0.10 -5.80
CA ILE A 271 -5.06 -0.46 -5.43
C ILE A 271 -4.59 0.37 -4.24
N LEU A 272 -4.09 -0.31 -3.21
CA LEU A 272 -3.39 0.28 -2.06
C LEU A 272 -1.91 -0.07 -2.16
N THR A 273 -1.06 0.92 -2.39
CA THR A 273 0.37 0.73 -2.62
C THR A 273 1.20 1.24 -1.46
N ILE A 274 2.02 0.37 -0.89
CA ILE A 274 3.05 0.70 0.10
C ILE A 274 4.42 0.58 -0.55
N GLY A 275 5.15 1.71 -0.65
CA GLY A 275 6.36 1.79 -1.45
C GLY A 275 6.06 1.81 -2.95
N GLY A 276 6.58 0.84 -3.69
CA GLY A 276 6.36 0.76 -5.14
C GLY A 276 7.04 -0.44 -5.78
N GLY A 277 7.98 -0.22 -6.69
CA GLY A 277 8.81 -1.24 -7.30
C GLY A 277 8.03 -2.32 -8.06
N VAL A 278 8.54 -3.55 -8.02
CA VAL A 278 8.00 -4.71 -8.76
C VAL A 278 6.54 -5.03 -8.35
N PRO A 279 6.17 -5.13 -7.07
CA PRO A 279 4.80 -5.49 -6.70
C PRO A 279 3.76 -4.55 -7.29
N ARG A 280 4.00 -3.22 -7.19
CA ARG A 280 3.13 -2.20 -7.77
C ARG A 280 3.06 -2.29 -9.28
N ASN A 281 4.21 -2.31 -9.95
CA ASN A 281 4.24 -2.30 -11.41
C ASN A 281 3.62 -3.57 -12.00
N TRP A 282 3.95 -4.73 -11.45
CA TRP A 282 3.39 -6.01 -11.89
C TRP A 282 1.85 -6.02 -11.79
N SER A 283 1.30 -5.57 -10.66
CA SER A 283 -0.15 -5.46 -10.49
C SER A 283 -0.78 -4.54 -11.53
N GLN A 284 -0.13 -3.42 -11.82
CA GLN A 284 -0.61 -2.44 -12.79
C GLN A 284 -0.47 -2.89 -14.24
N GLN A 285 0.40 -3.88 -14.54
CA GLN A 285 0.51 -4.47 -15.88
C GLN A 285 -0.74 -5.26 -16.29
N PHE A 286 -1.65 -5.49 -15.38
CA PHE A 286 -2.95 -6.12 -15.69
C PHE A 286 -3.68 -5.41 -16.84
N GLY A 287 -3.82 -4.07 -16.81
CA GLY A 287 -4.47 -3.31 -17.87
C GLY A 287 -3.78 -3.48 -19.23
N PRO A 288 -2.48 -3.17 -19.36
CA PRO A 288 -1.71 -3.44 -20.58
C PRO A 288 -1.76 -4.90 -21.04
N PHE A 289 -1.73 -5.86 -20.13
CA PHE A 289 -1.82 -7.28 -20.48
C PHE A 289 -3.15 -7.61 -21.18
N LEU A 290 -4.28 -7.13 -20.69
CA LEU A 290 -5.57 -7.31 -21.34
C LEU A 290 -5.61 -6.65 -22.74
N GLU A 291 -5.05 -5.44 -22.86
CA GLU A 291 -4.97 -4.75 -24.15
C GLU A 291 -4.13 -5.54 -25.16
N LEU A 292 -2.98 -6.08 -24.74
CA LEU A 292 -2.13 -6.90 -25.59
C LEU A 292 -2.80 -8.20 -26.03
N ARG A 293 -3.54 -8.86 -25.13
CA ARG A 293 -4.34 -10.07 -25.46
C ARG A 293 -5.40 -9.74 -26.51
N HIS A 294 -6.13 -8.64 -26.31
CA HIS A 294 -7.11 -8.17 -27.29
C HIS A 294 -6.45 -7.87 -28.65
N ARG A 295 -5.39 -7.06 -28.68
CA ARG A 295 -4.76 -6.59 -29.91
C ARG A 295 -3.95 -7.64 -30.65
N ARG A 296 -3.24 -8.54 -29.95
CA ARG A 296 -2.31 -9.49 -30.55
C ARG A 296 -2.92 -10.87 -30.76
N LEU A 297 -3.85 -11.26 -29.90
CA LEU A 297 -4.46 -12.60 -29.95
C LEU A 297 -5.90 -12.56 -30.47
N GLY A 298 -6.50 -11.37 -30.66
CA GLY A 298 -7.87 -11.22 -31.13
C GLY A 298 -8.92 -11.61 -30.07
N GLU A 299 -8.54 -11.73 -28.80
CA GLU A 299 -9.46 -12.08 -27.73
C GLU A 299 -10.50 -10.98 -27.48
N ASN A 300 -11.76 -11.36 -27.36
CA ASN A 300 -12.83 -10.44 -27.01
C ASN A 300 -12.87 -10.24 -25.49
N ILE A 301 -12.03 -9.34 -24.97
CA ILE A 301 -11.87 -9.07 -23.55
C ILE A 301 -12.38 -7.67 -23.22
N GLN A 302 -13.20 -7.56 -22.17
CA GLN A 302 -13.54 -6.27 -21.60
C GLN A 302 -12.31 -5.68 -20.90
N LEU A 303 -11.80 -4.55 -21.41
CA LEU A 303 -10.68 -3.87 -20.78
C LEU A 303 -11.09 -3.35 -19.39
N LYS A 304 -10.22 -3.54 -18.43
CA LYS A 304 -10.39 -3.14 -17.02
C LYS A 304 -9.25 -2.23 -16.58
N ARG A 305 -9.59 -1.25 -15.78
CA ARG A 305 -8.65 -0.26 -15.20
C ARG A 305 -8.93 -0.07 -13.72
N TYR A 306 -7.94 0.36 -12.94
CA TYR A 306 -8.13 0.69 -11.55
C TYR A 306 -8.94 1.98 -11.41
N HIS A 307 -9.99 1.96 -10.56
CA HIS A 307 -10.85 3.11 -10.26
C HIS A 307 -10.33 3.91 -9.08
N TYR A 308 -9.71 3.24 -8.12
CA TYR A 308 -9.16 3.86 -6.92
C TYR A 308 -7.68 3.54 -6.82
N GLY A 309 -6.91 4.51 -6.31
CA GLY A 309 -5.51 4.31 -6.00
C GLY A 309 -5.10 5.08 -4.76
N VAL A 310 -4.48 4.40 -3.79
CA VAL A 310 -3.77 5.03 -2.68
C VAL A 310 -2.32 4.59 -2.74
N ARG A 311 -1.39 5.55 -2.65
CA ARG A 311 0.05 5.29 -2.62
C ARG A 311 0.70 6.02 -1.45
N ILE A 312 1.45 5.27 -0.65
CA ILE A 312 2.30 5.79 0.43
C ILE A 312 3.74 5.48 0.05
N CYS A 313 4.50 6.50 -0.36
CA CYS A 313 5.87 6.33 -0.83
C CYS A 313 6.63 7.67 -0.75
N PRO A 314 7.81 7.73 -0.12
CA PRO A 314 8.59 8.96 -0.01
C PRO A 314 9.34 9.32 -1.31
N GLU A 315 9.41 8.43 -2.30
CA GLU A 315 10.20 8.64 -3.52
C GLU A 315 9.62 9.74 -4.39
N PRO A 316 10.40 10.80 -4.69
CA PRO A 316 9.96 11.89 -5.53
C PRO A 316 9.85 11.47 -7.01
N VAL A 317 8.88 12.06 -7.71
CA VAL A 317 8.55 11.76 -9.11
C VAL A 317 9.73 11.98 -10.05
N TYR A 318 10.50 13.06 -9.82
CA TYR A 318 11.60 13.48 -10.70
C TYR A 318 12.86 12.60 -10.64
N TRP A 319 12.91 11.61 -9.74
CA TRP A 319 13.98 10.60 -9.76
C TRP A 319 13.75 9.53 -10.85
N GLY A 320 12.55 9.45 -11.42
CA GLY A 320 12.23 8.54 -12.52
C GLY A 320 12.10 7.07 -12.12
N GLY A 321 12.14 6.75 -10.81
CA GLY A 321 11.92 5.39 -10.32
C GLY A 321 10.46 4.96 -10.41
N LEU A 322 10.22 3.65 -10.56
CA LEU A 322 8.86 3.10 -10.62
C LEU A 322 8.02 3.44 -9.37
N SER A 323 8.65 3.55 -8.21
CA SER A 323 7.98 3.86 -6.95
C SER A 323 7.43 5.27 -6.92
N GLY A 324 8.14 6.23 -7.56
CA GLY A 324 7.78 7.65 -7.63
C GLY A 324 6.72 8.00 -8.67
N SER A 325 6.47 7.16 -9.67
CA SER A 325 5.54 7.43 -10.77
C SER A 325 4.12 7.72 -10.26
N PRO A 326 3.49 8.86 -10.61
CA PRO A 326 2.15 9.21 -10.16
C PRO A 326 1.05 8.42 -10.90
N TYR A 327 -0.14 8.37 -10.32
CA TYR A 327 -1.28 7.72 -10.98
C TYR A 327 -1.73 8.45 -12.26
N SER A 328 -1.51 9.77 -12.33
CA SER A 328 -1.76 10.55 -13.56
C SER A 328 -0.92 10.07 -14.74
N GLU A 329 0.35 9.74 -14.52
CA GLU A 329 1.21 9.12 -15.54
C GLU A 329 0.68 7.72 -15.94
N ALA A 330 0.26 6.94 -14.96
CA ALA A 330 -0.24 5.58 -15.19
C ALA A 330 -1.56 5.55 -16.00
N ILE A 331 -2.33 6.64 -16.04
CA ILE A 331 -3.49 6.80 -16.94
C ILE A 331 -3.04 6.72 -18.41
N SER A 332 -1.90 7.32 -18.78
CA SER A 332 -1.38 7.27 -20.14
C SER A 332 -1.01 5.85 -20.61
N TRP A 333 -0.83 4.94 -19.69
CA TRP A 333 -0.57 3.51 -19.93
C TRP A 333 -1.84 2.64 -19.90
N GLY A 334 -3.03 3.24 -19.82
CA GLY A 334 -4.29 2.49 -19.74
C GLY A 334 -4.51 1.77 -18.40
N LYS A 335 -3.76 2.10 -17.35
CA LYS A 335 -3.79 1.39 -16.06
C LYS A 335 -4.91 1.88 -15.13
N PHE A 336 -5.30 3.16 -15.23
CA PHE A 336 -6.25 3.79 -14.32
C PHE A 336 -7.37 4.51 -15.06
N VAL A 337 -8.54 4.57 -14.40
CA VAL A 337 -9.68 5.38 -14.84
C VAL A 337 -9.37 6.85 -14.57
N PRO A 338 -9.49 7.75 -15.56
CA PRO A 338 -9.27 9.18 -15.34
C PRO A 338 -10.25 9.77 -14.29
N PRO A 339 -9.87 10.84 -13.57
CA PRO A 339 -10.76 11.52 -12.64
C PRO A 339 -12.08 12.00 -13.29
N ALA A 340 -12.02 12.43 -14.55
CA ALA A 340 -13.21 12.83 -15.33
C ALA A 340 -14.21 11.68 -15.56
N GLU A 341 -13.74 10.42 -15.48
CA GLU A 341 -14.55 9.20 -15.59
C GLU A 341 -14.87 8.57 -14.21
N GLY A 342 -14.54 9.26 -13.11
CA GLY A 342 -14.80 8.81 -11.75
C GLY A 342 -13.62 8.15 -11.02
N GLY A 343 -12.42 8.16 -11.59
CA GLY A 343 -11.20 7.71 -10.92
C GLY A 343 -10.86 8.59 -9.71
N ARG A 344 -10.41 7.98 -8.60
CA ARG A 344 -10.05 8.69 -7.36
C ARG A 344 -8.70 8.22 -6.83
N PHE A 345 -7.81 9.17 -6.55
CA PHE A 345 -6.44 8.87 -6.16
C PHE A 345 -6.03 9.68 -4.94
N GLY A 346 -5.25 9.04 -4.04
CA GLY A 346 -4.55 9.66 -2.93
C GLY A 346 -3.08 9.24 -2.97
N GLU A 347 -2.17 10.22 -3.12
CA GLU A 347 -0.73 9.99 -3.20
C GLU A 347 -0.03 10.74 -2.08
N VAL A 348 0.72 10.02 -1.23
CA VAL A 348 1.35 10.58 -0.03
C VAL A 348 2.85 10.38 -0.10
N PHE A 349 3.60 11.48 -0.02
CA PHE A 349 5.06 11.47 0.03
C PHE A 349 5.53 11.42 1.49
N VAL A 350 5.41 10.25 2.09
CA VAL A 350 5.79 10.01 3.48
C VAL A 350 6.34 8.59 3.62
N ASP A 351 7.18 8.38 4.63
CA ASP A 351 7.64 7.04 5.00
C ASP A 351 6.44 6.15 5.39
N ALA A 352 6.47 4.91 4.90
CA ALA A 352 5.36 3.98 5.07
C ALA A 352 5.15 3.57 6.54
N THR A 353 6.21 3.54 7.36
CA THR A 353 6.09 3.21 8.78
C THR A 353 5.35 4.28 9.58
N ILE A 354 5.24 5.50 9.02
CA ILE A 354 4.45 6.60 9.57
C ILE A 354 3.06 6.67 8.92
N GLY A 355 3.01 6.61 7.58
CA GLY A 355 1.76 6.83 6.83
C GLY A 355 0.77 5.68 6.94
N LEU A 356 1.24 4.43 6.84
CA LEU A 356 0.36 3.25 6.85
C LEU A 356 -0.43 3.11 8.16
N PRO A 357 0.19 3.14 9.37
CA PRO A 357 -0.57 3.02 10.61
C PRO A 357 -1.59 4.15 10.80
N LEU A 358 -1.24 5.39 10.46
CA LEU A 358 -2.14 6.53 10.62
C LEU A 358 -3.36 6.44 9.69
N ILE A 359 -3.14 6.16 8.40
CA ILE A 359 -4.23 6.01 7.43
C ILE A 359 -5.11 4.82 7.80
N THR A 360 -4.52 3.68 8.14
CA THR A 360 -5.27 2.46 8.50
C THR A 360 -6.11 2.70 9.75
N ALA A 361 -5.52 3.23 10.82
CA ALA A 361 -6.24 3.49 12.05
C ALA A 361 -7.43 4.45 11.83
N ALA A 362 -7.23 5.55 11.11
CA ALA A 362 -8.31 6.48 10.79
C ALA A 362 -9.45 5.80 9.99
N VAL A 363 -9.11 5.00 8.99
CA VAL A 363 -10.12 4.30 8.17
C VAL A 363 -10.88 3.25 9.01
N LEU A 364 -10.18 2.52 9.88
CA LEU A 364 -10.84 1.57 10.78
C LEU A 364 -11.78 2.28 11.76
N GLU A 365 -11.37 3.39 12.36
CA GLU A 365 -12.25 4.22 13.22
C GLU A 365 -13.51 4.70 12.47
N ARG A 366 -13.37 5.11 11.20
CA ARG A 366 -14.50 5.52 10.33
C ARG A 366 -15.46 4.38 10.06
N ILE A 367 -14.92 3.19 9.77
CA ILE A 367 -15.70 1.99 9.47
C ILE A 367 -16.43 1.47 10.70
N GLU A 368 -15.82 1.55 11.88
CA GLU A 368 -16.42 1.09 13.14
C GLU A 368 -17.56 2.00 13.61
N LYS A 369 -17.45 3.29 13.40
CA LYS A 369 -18.53 4.27 13.68
C LYS A 369 -19.81 3.95 12.88
N ASP A 370 -19.68 3.34 11.69
CA ASP A 370 -20.81 2.97 10.84
C ASP A 370 -21.14 1.47 10.96
N LYS A 371 -22.12 1.13 11.77
CA LYS A 371 -22.59 -0.25 12.02
C LYS A 371 -23.06 -1.01 10.75
N GLY A 372 -23.11 -0.35 9.58
CA GLY A 372 -23.57 -0.92 8.30
C GLY A 372 -22.58 -1.85 7.58
N LEU A 373 -21.30 -1.87 7.96
CA LEU A 373 -20.24 -2.58 7.21
C LEU A 373 -19.98 -4.03 7.66
N LYS A 374 -20.61 -4.50 8.73
CA LYS A 374 -20.51 -5.90 9.21
C LYS A 374 -20.99 -6.97 8.19
N GLY A 375 -21.60 -6.55 7.09
CA GLY A 375 -22.15 -7.44 6.05
C GLY A 375 -21.17 -7.79 4.91
N LYS A 376 -20.08 -7.03 4.69
CA LYS A 376 -19.17 -7.23 3.54
C LYS A 376 -18.36 -8.51 3.60
N ALA A 377 -17.78 -8.81 4.75
CA ALA A 377 -16.94 -10.00 4.92
C ALA A 377 -17.75 -11.31 4.69
N LYS A 378 -18.99 -11.37 5.18
CA LYS A 378 -19.87 -12.55 5.01
C LYS A 378 -20.36 -12.76 3.58
N LYS A 379 -20.64 -11.69 2.80
CA LYS A 379 -21.14 -11.84 1.42
C LYS A 379 -20.08 -12.27 0.42
N LYS A 380 -18.82 -11.83 0.60
CA LYS A 380 -17.72 -12.23 -0.29
C LYS A 380 -17.29 -13.70 -0.10
N MET A 381 -17.49 -14.27 1.09
CA MET A 381 -17.25 -15.70 1.35
C MET A 381 -18.31 -16.62 0.75
N ALA A 382 -19.54 -16.12 0.53
CA ALA A 382 -20.64 -16.91 -0.03
C ALA A 382 -20.64 -16.98 -1.57
N ALA A 383 -19.72 -16.30 -2.25
CA ALA A 383 -19.61 -16.26 -3.72
C ALA A 383 -18.49 -17.16 -4.28
N LYS A 384 -18.06 -18.14 -3.50
CA LYS A 384 -17.09 -19.18 -3.92
C LYS A 384 -17.77 -20.45 -4.39
#